data_eb55f073b927a70bc435188c2aa558dd
#
_entry.id   eb55f073b927a70bc435188c2aa558dd
#
_cell.length_a   1.000
_cell.length_b   1.000
_cell.length_c   1.000
_cell.angle_alpha   90.00
_cell.angle_beta   90.00
_cell.angle_gamma   90.00
#
_symmetry.space_group_name_H-M   'P 1'
#
loop_
_entity.id
_entity.type
_entity.pdbx_description
1 polymer ?
#
loop_
_entity_poly.entity_id
_entity_poly.type
_entity_poly.pdbx_seq_one_letter_code
_entity_poly.pdbx_strand_id
1 'polypeptide(L)'
;MVSRETSGSAGGPPDLPPWLEPARAALTEYADILVGPGIERGLLGPREADKVWDRHIINCAVVAEPDLEVIGTGARIADIGSGAGLPGLVWALARPDVSVVLIESLLRRVTFLTECIATLELTDRVQVVRARAEEAAWHPGSFDIVTARAVAPLGNVARWAAPLLLPGGTLVAIKGESAQEEVTRDRQILEELGLTEPVVTQMGQGVVDPPTTVVMARLARAE
;
A
#
# COMPACT_ATOMS: atom_id res chain seq x y z
N MET A 1 4.78 42.39 -0.84
CA MET A 1 4.36 41.56 -2.00
C MET A 1 5.24 40.33 -1.97
N VAL A 2 4.82 39.28 -1.30
CA VAL A 2 5.59 38.04 -1.19
C VAL A 2 5.07 37.11 -2.30
N SER A 3 5.95 36.84 -3.25
CA SER A 3 5.71 35.91 -4.35
C SER A 3 5.39 34.53 -3.74
N ARG A 4 4.19 34.02 -3.99
CA ARG A 4 3.86 32.60 -3.79
C ARG A 4 4.71 31.83 -4.79
N GLU A 5 5.79 31.24 -4.30
CA GLU A 5 6.54 30.24 -5.04
C GLU A 5 5.63 29.03 -5.27
N THR A 6 5.55 28.65 -6.51
CA THR A 6 4.81 27.53 -7.07
C THR A 6 5.06 26.26 -6.30
N SER A 7 4.01 25.68 -5.71
CA SER A 7 3.96 24.28 -5.29
C SER A 7 4.44 23.43 -6.48
N GLY A 8 5.49 22.63 -6.27
CA GLY A 8 6.02 21.75 -7.30
C GLY A 8 4.92 20.82 -7.81
N SER A 9 4.67 20.85 -9.10
CA SER A 9 3.83 19.84 -9.76
C SER A 9 4.65 18.57 -9.90
N ALA A 10 4.05 17.43 -9.60
CA ALA A 10 4.59 16.14 -10.04
C ALA A 10 4.73 16.24 -11.57
N GLY A 11 5.90 15.92 -12.13
CA GLY A 11 6.00 15.76 -13.58
C GLY A 11 4.84 14.92 -14.09
N GLY A 12 4.37 15.14 -15.32
CA GLY A 12 3.24 14.38 -15.87
C GLY A 12 3.47 12.87 -15.73
N PRO A 13 2.39 12.06 -15.70
CA PRO A 13 2.53 10.62 -15.58
C PRO A 13 3.35 10.06 -16.74
N PRO A 14 4.22 9.09 -16.51
CA PRO A 14 4.87 8.34 -17.58
C PRO A 14 3.84 7.56 -18.41
N ASP A 15 4.29 6.83 -19.42
CA ASP A 15 3.43 5.90 -20.13
C ASP A 15 2.94 4.84 -19.14
N LEU A 16 1.62 4.77 -18.92
CA LEU A 16 1.01 3.79 -18.03
C LEU A 16 0.64 2.52 -18.81
N PRO A 17 0.70 1.35 -18.16
CA PRO A 17 0.19 0.14 -18.78
C PRO A 17 -1.32 0.26 -19.03
N PRO A 18 -1.87 -0.41 -20.07
CA PRO A 18 -3.27 -0.25 -20.50
C PRO A 18 -4.30 -0.45 -19.38
N TRP A 19 -4.06 -1.39 -18.48
CA TRP A 19 -4.96 -1.67 -17.35
C TRP A 19 -5.00 -0.53 -16.30
N LEU A 20 -3.96 0.31 -16.24
CA LEU A 20 -3.87 1.43 -15.29
C LEU A 20 -4.33 2.77 -15.90
N GLU A 21 -4.46 2.85 -17.24
CA GLU A 21 -4.90 4.06 -17.93
C GLU A 21 -6.24 4.64 -17.42
N PRO A 22 -7.25 3.84 -17.08
CA PRO A 22 -8.50 4.38 -16.53
C PRO A 22 -8.31 5.19 -15.25
N ALA A 23 -7.26 4.90 -14.46
CA ALA A 23 -6.95 5.59 -13.21
C ALA A 23 -6.01 6.79 -13.39
N ARG A 24 -5.52 7.08 -14.62
CA ARG A 24 -4.50 8.12 -14.90
C ARG A 24 -4.81 9.46 -14.24
N ALA A 25 -6.02 9.98 -14.41
CA ALA A 25 -6.39 11.30 -13.89
C ALA A 25 -6.30 11.33 -12.34
N ALA A 26 -6.90 10.35 -11.68
CA ALA A 26 -6.92 10.27 -10.21
C ALA A 26 -5.52 9.99 -9.63
N LEU A 27 -4.72 9.16 -10.30
CA LEU A 27 -3.32 8.94 -9.91
C LEU A 27 -2.46 10.20 -10.09
N THR A 28 -2.73 11.01 -11.12
CA THR A 28 -2.04 12.30 -11.33
C THR A 28 -2.39 13.28 -10.20
N GLU A 29 -3.67 13.41 -9.86
CA GLU A 29 -4.10 14.23 -8.73
C GLU A 29 -3.46 13.76 -7.42
N TYR A 30 -3.42 12.45 -7.19
CA TYR A 30 -2.75 11.91 -6.01
C TYR A 30 -1.23 12.17 -6.02
N ALA A 31 -0.56 12.08 -7.16
CA ALA A 31 0.85 12.44 -7.31
C ALA A 31 1.10 13.91 -6.93
N ASP A 32 0.26 14.83 -7.39
CA ASP A 32 0.34 16.24 -7.04
C ASP A 32 0.10 16.48 -5.54
N ILE A 33 -0.84 15.76 -4.92
CA ILE A 33 -1.04 15.80 -3.46
C ILE A 33 0.21 15.31 -2.72
N LEU A 34 0.86 14.25 -3.21
CA LEU A 34 2.07 13.71 -2.59
C LEU A 34 3.25 14.67 -2.65
N VAL A 35 3.48 15.32 -3.80
CA VAL A 35 4.62 16.25 -3.99
C VAL A 35 4.35 17.67 -3.47
N GLY A 36 3.11 18.07 -3.31
CA GLY A 36 2.71 19.32 -2.66
C GLY A 36 2.51 19.12 -1.15
N PRO A 37 1.26 19.01 -0.68
CA PRO A 37 0.94 18.85 0.75
C PRO A 37 1.66 17.70 1.44
N GLY A 38 1.95 16.60 0.74
CA GLY A 38 2.66 15.44 1.28
C GLY A 38 4.09 15.76 1.69
N ILE A 39 4.84 16.48 0.86
CA ILE A 39 6.20 16.95 1.18
C ILE A 39 6.14 18.06 2.22
N GLU A 40 5.27 19.05 2.09
CA GLU A 40 5.11 20.15 3.04
C GLU A 40 4.85 19.67 4.47
N ARG A 41 4.07 18.59 4.62
CA ARG A 41 3.73 17.97 5.91
C ARG A 41 4.74 16.89 6.35
N GLY A 42 5.82 16.66 5.58
CA GLY A 42 6.87 15.72 5.91
C GLY A 42 6.45 14.24 5.83
N LEU A 43 5.52 13.88 4.96
CA LEU A 43 5.16 12.51 4.65
C LEU A 43 6.09 11.89 3.62
N LEU A 44 6.58 12.72 2.70
CA LEU A 44 7.63 12.37 1.74
C LEU A 44 8.80 13.34 1.88
N GLY A 45 10.00 12.86 1.57
CA GLY A 45 11.17 13.73 1.49
C GLY A 45 11.14 14.64 0.25
N PRO A 46 11.70 15.87 0.30
CA PRO A 46 11.72 16.77 -0.87
C PRO A 46 12.37 16.16 -2.11
N ARG A 47 13.33 15.24 -1.92
CA ARG A 47 14.03 14.53 -3.00
C ARG A 47 13.22 13.42 -3.67
N GLU A 48 12.03 13.13 -3.15
CA GLU A 48 11.13 12.11 -3.69
C GLU A 48 10.18 12.69 -4.77
N ALA A 49 10.11 14.02 -4.92
CA ALA A 49 9.21 14.67 -5.88
C ALA A 49 9.43 14.15 -7.31
N ASP A 50 10.69 14.15 -7.78
CA ASP A 50 11.04 13.70 -9.14
C ASP A 50 10.87 12.19 -9.35
N LYS A 51 10.63 11.44 -8.27
CA LYS A 51 10.56 9.97 -8.25
C LYS A 51 9.19 9.46 -7.82
N VAL A 52 8.22 10.36 -7.64
CA VAL A 52 6.91 10.02 -7.09
C VAL A 52 6.20 8.95 -7.93
N TRP A 53 6.31 9.06 -9.25
CA TRP A 53 5.72 8.09 -10.15
C TRP A 53 6.37 6.71 -10.05
N ASP A 54 7.67 6.62 -10.27
CA ASP A 54 8.35 5.32 -10.34
C ASP A 54 8.44 4.65 -8.96
N ARG A 55 8.89 5.40 -7.94
CA ARG A 55 9.16 4.83 -6.61
C ARG A 55 7.93 4.63 -5.75
N HIS A 56 6.86 5.39 -6.00
CA HIS A 56 5.70 5.37 -5.13
C HIS A 56 4.44 4.90 -5.84
N ILE A 57 4.04 5.55 -6.93
CA ILE A 57 2.77 5.23 -7.57
C ILE A 57 2.85 3.93 -8.37
N ILE A 58 3.71 3.85 -9.38
CA ILE A 58 3.80 2.65 -10.24
C ILE A 58 4.32 1.46 -9.46
N ASN A 59 5.33 1.68 -8.60
CA ASN A 59 5.84 0.64 -7.71
C ASN A 59 4.75 -0.02 -6.84
N CYS A 60 3.76 0.75 -6.37
CA CYS A 60 2.60 0.21 -5.67
C CYS A 60 1.57 -0.40 -6.64
N ALA A 61 1.29 0.28 -7.75
CA ALA A 61 0.23 -0.10 -8.68
C ALA A 61 0.44 -1.48 -9.30
N VAL A 62 1.67 -1.82 -9.70
CA VAL A 62 1.99 -3.11 -10.35
C VAL A 62 1.62 -4.34 -9.53
N VAL A 63 1.47 -4.20 -8.21
CA VAL A 63 1.00 -5.30 -7.35
C VAL A 63 -0.51 -5.51 -7.48
N ALA A 64 -1.24 -4.46 -7.87
CA ALA A 64 -2.69 -4.48 -8.04
C ALA A 64 -3.14 -4.82 -9.47
N GLU A 65 -2.20 -5.17 -10.35
CA GLU A 65 -2.51 -5.58 -11.73
C GLU A 65 -3.51 -6.75 -11.73
N PRO A 66 -4.66 -6.62 -12.40
CA PRO A 66 -5.74 -7.62 -12.32
C PRO A 66 -5.31 -9.02 -12.77
N ASP A 67 -4.49 -9.12 -13.81
CA ASP A 67 -4.05 -10.40 -14.39
C ASP A 67 -3.11 -11.19 -13.48
N LEU A 68 -2.52 -10.56 -12.47
CA LEU A 68 -1.69 -11.25 -11.47
C LEU A 68 -2.51 -11.99 -10.40
N GLU A 69 -3.81 -11.72 -10.29
CA GLU A 69 -4.73 -12.30 -9.31
C GLU A 69 -4.26 -12.20 -7.83
N VAL A 70 -3.33 -11.30 -7.55
CA VAL A 70 -2.84 -11.04 -6.17
C VAL A 70 -3.95 -10.45 -5.33
N ILE A 71 -4.70 -9.51 -5.91
CA ILE A 71 -5.85 -8.85 -5.30
C ILE A 71 -7.11 -9.35 -6.02
N GLY A 72 -7.85 -10.21 -5.37
CA GLY A 72 -9.11 -10.76 -5.90
C GLY A 72 -10.16 -9.66 -6.15
N THR A 73 -11.11 -9.95 -7.03
CA THR A 73 -12.22 -9.03 -7.31
C THR A 73 -13.06 -8.79 -6.06
N GLY A 74 -13.36 -7.52 -5.78
CA GLY A 74 -14.15 -7.13 -4.61
C GLY A 74 -13.43 -7.29 -3.27
N ALA A 75 -12.11 -7.49 -3.25
CA ALA A 75 -11.33 -7.74 -2.04
C ALA A 75 -11.45 -6.61 -1.01
N ARG A 76 -11.51 -7.00 0.27
CA ARG A 76 -11.37 -6.09 1.41
C ARG A 76 -9.91 -6.09 1.85
N ILE A 77 -9.31 -4.91 1.87
CA ILE A 77 -7.88 -4.72 2.09
C ILE A 77 -7.66 -3.90 3.36
N ALA A 78 -6.73 -4.34 4.22
CA ALA A 78 -6.18 -3.49 5.27
C ALA A 78 -4.75 -3.09 4.92
N ASP A 79 -4.44 -1.80 4.99
CA ASP A 79 -3.09 -1.26 4.78
C ASP A 79 -2.53 -0.81 6.14
N ILE A 80 -1.55 -1.53 6.65
CA ILE A 80 -0.96 -1.29 7.97
C ILE A 80 0.18 -0.27 7.87
N GLY A 81 0.05 0.80 8.66
CA GLY A 81 1.03 1.89 8.66
C GLY A 81 1.02 2.65 7.35
N SER A 82 -0.16 3.00 6.88
CA SER A 82 -0.42 3.56 5.54
C SER A 82 0.39 4.82 5.21
N GLY A 83 0.85 5.57 6.22
CA GLY A 83 1.72 6.72 6.04
C GLY A 83 1.10 7.82 5.16
N ALA A 84 1.62 7.96 3.95
CA ALA A 84 1.06 8.84 2.93
C ALA A 84 -0.11 8.20 2.14
N GLY A 85 -0.48 6.93 2.43
CA GLY A 85 -1.51 6.18 1.71
C GLY A 85 -0.95 5.14 0.72
N LEU A 86 0.29 4.70 0.94
CA LEU A 86 1.01 3.81 0.05
C LEU A 86 1.21 2.42 0.69
N PRO A 87 0.67 1.33 0.11
CA PRO A 87 0.08 1.23 -1.23
C PRO A 87 -1.45 1.46 -1.27
N GLY A 88 -2.16 1.55 -0.15
CA GLY A 88 -3.61 1.43 -0.07
C GLY A 88 -4.40 2.38 -0.96
N LEU A 89 -4.05 3.69 -1.02
CA LEU A 89 -4.73 4.65 -1.90
C LEU A 89 -4.45 4.36 -3.38
N VAL A 90 -3.21 3.97 -3.72
CA VAL A 90 -2.89 3.59 -5.12
C VAL A 90 -3.73 2.39 -5.56
N TRP A 91 -3.87 1.37 -4.70
CA TRP A 91 -4.69 0.19 -5.01
C TRP A 91 -6.17 0.54 -5.13
N ALA A 92 -6.68 1.42 -4.25
CA ALA A 92 -8.03 1.91 -4.36
C ALA A 92 -8.28 2.68 -5.67
N LEU A 93 -7.34 3.49 -6.13
CA LEU A 93 -7.44 4.22 -7.39
C LEU A 93 -7.34 3.30 -8.62
N ALA A 94 -6.41 2.34 -8.59
CA ALA A 94 -6.21 1.38 -9.68
C ALA A 94 -7.33 0.33 -9.80
N ARG A 95 -8.00 0.02 -8.69
CA ARG A 95 -9.01 -1.04 -8.55
C ARG A 95 -10.29 -0.49 -7.93
N PRO A 96 -11.22 0.00 -8.74
CA PRO A 96 -12.49 0.57 -8.25
C PRO A 96 -13.41 -0.46 -7.58
N ASP A 97 -13.14 -1.74 -7.78
CA ASP A 97 -13.87 -2.86 -7.20
C ASP A 97 -13.49 -3.21 -5.76
N VAL A 98 -12.35 -2.73 -5.24
CA VAL A 98 -11.89 -3.08 -3.89
C VAL A 98 -12.28 -2.04 -2.83
N SER A 99 -12.34 -2.46 -1.58
CA SER A 99 -12.47 -1.58 -0.41
C SER A 99 -11.21 -1.62 0.45
N VAL A 100 -10.80 -0.46 0.99
CA VAL A 100 -9.54 -0.31 1.71
C VAL A 100 -9.74 0.35 3.07
N VAL A 101 -9.14 -0.24 4.10
CA VAL A 101 -9.00 0.36 5.43
C VAL A 101 -7.54 0.74 5.63
N LEU A 102 -7.27 2.03 5.75
CA LEU A 102 -5.96 2.58 6.03
C LEU A 102 -5.77 2.66 7.55
N ILE A 103 -4.78 1.96 8.10
CA ILE A 103 -4.48 1.93 9.53
C ILE A 103 -3.22 2.76 9.79
N GLU A 104 -3.37 3.88 10.50
CA GLU A 104 -2.27 4.79 10.79
C GLU A 104 -2.40 5.36 12.22
N SER A 105 -1.29 5.39 12.95
CA SER A 105 -1.29 5.81 14.37
C SER A 105 -1.14 7.31 14.58
N LEU A 106 -0.44 8.00 13.68
CA LEU A 106 -0.10 9.41 13.81
C LEU A 106 -1.23 10.32 13.32
N LEU A 107 -1.80 11.11 14.21
CA LEU A 107 -2.93 12.01 13.91
C LEU A 107 -2.68 12.87 12.66
N ARG A 108 -1.48 13.44 12.50
CA ARG A 108 -1.14 14.28 11.33
C ARG A 108 -1.27 13.53 10.01
N ARG A 109 -0.91 12.23 10.00
CA ARG A 109 -1.03 11.36 8.81
C ARG A 109 -2.47 10.94 8.57
N VAL A 110 -3.21 10.63 9.64
CA VAL A 110 -4.65 10.35 9.57
C VAL A 110 -5.40 11.53 8.96
N THR A 111 -5.10 12.77 9.40
CA THR A 111 -5.71 13.99 8.83
C THR A 111 -5.40 14.11 7.33
N PHE A 112 -4.13 13.92 6.93
CA PHE A 112 -3.73 13.94 5.53
C PHE A 112 -4.47 12.88 4.69
N LEU A 113 -4.54 11.64 5.20
CA LEU A 113 -5.26 10.56 4.53
C LEU A 113 -6.76 10.85 4.38
N THR A 114 -7.38 11.44 5.40
CA THR A 114 -8.80 11.85 5.34
C THR A 114 -9.03 12.90 4.25
N GLU A 115 -8.13 13.88 4.15
CA GLU A 115 -8.17 14.88 3.09
C GLU A 115 -7.98 14.26 1.70
N CYS A 116 -7.00 13.34 1.54
CA CYS A 116 -6.79 12.61 0.29
C CYS A 116 -8.03 11.81 -0.12
N ILE A 117 -8.64 11.07 0.80
CA ILE A 117 -9.84 10.28 0.55
C ILE A 117 -10.99 11.17 0.04
N ALA A 118 -11.18 12.34 0.65
CA ALA A 118 -12.22 13.28 0.24
C ALA A 118 -11.92 13.90 -1.14
N THR A 119 -10.69 14.36 -1.38
CA THR A 119 -10.27 14.97 -2.64
C THR A 119 -10.34 14.00 -3.81
N LEU A 120 -9.92 12.73 -3.59
CA LEU A 120 -9.91 11.68 -4.61
C LEU A 120 -11.27 10.95 -4.75
N GLU A 121 -12.32 11.45 -4.09
CA GLU A 121 -13.69 10.90 -4.14
C GLU A 121 -13.77 9.40 -3.77
N LEU A 122 -12.99 8.97 -2.74
CA LEU A 122 -12.90 7.58 -2.32
C LEU A 122 -13.73 7.24 -1.06
N THR A 123 -14.56 8.17 -0.58
CA THR A 123 -15.25 8.08 0.73
C THR A 123 -16.22 6.90 0.88
N ASP A 124 -16.72 6.35 -0.21
CA ASP A 124 -17.64 5.21 -0.26
C ASP A 124 -16.94 3.84 -0.07
N ARG A 125 -15.64 3.76 -0.32
CA ARG A 125 -14.89 2.49 -0.31
C ARG A 125 -13.51 2.53 0.36
N VAL A 126 -13.06 3.72 0.79
CA VAL A 126 -11.83 3.87 1.57
C VAL A 126 -12.12 4.60 2.88
N GLN A 127 -11.64 4.03 3.97
CA GLN A 127 -11.71 4.67 5.29
C GLN A 127 -10.34 4.66 5.96
N VAL A 128 -10.08 5.66 6.80
CA VAL A 128 -8.88 5.69 7.62
C VAL A 128 -9.24 5.46 9.08
N VAL A 129 -8.44 4.65 9.74
CA VAL A 129 -8.59 4.34 11.16
C VAL A 129 -7.32 4.73 11.89
N ARG A 130 -7.49 5.57 12.94
CA ARG A 130 -6.38 5.91 13.80
C ARG A 130 -6.17 4.81 14.83
N ALA A 131 -5.19 3.94 14.59
CA ALA A 131 -4.80 2.87 15.51
C ALA A 131 -3.31 2.53 15.33
N ARG A 132 -2.71 1.93 16.35
CA ARG A 132 -1.46 1.21 16.19
C ARG A 132 -1.74 -0.15 15.55
N ALA A 133 -0.79 -0.68 14.79
CA ALA A 133 -0.95 -1.95 14.11
C ALA A 133 -1.25 -3.10 15.09
N GLU A 134 -0.60 -3.09 16.27
CA GLU A 134 -0.78 -4.06 17.34
C GLU A 134 -2.19 -4.02 17.97
N GLU A 135 -2.83 -2.86 17.88
CA GLU A 135 -4.16 -2.59 18.44
C GLU A 135 -5.28 -2.82 17.40
N ALA A 136 -4.91 -3.07 16.14
CA ALA A 136 -5.86 -3.20 15.04
C ALA A 136 -6.69 -4.50 15.07
N ALA A 137 -6.43 -5.38 16.03
CA ALA A 137 -7.16 -6.65 16.22
C ALA A 137 -8.68 -6.50 16.52
N TRP A 138 -9.22 -5.27 16.50
CA TRP A 138 -10.67 -5.01 16.67
C TRP A 138 -11.53 -5.40 15.46
N HIS A 139 -10.92 -5.77 14.33
CA HIS A 139 -11.58 -6.41 13.18
C HIS A 139 -10.92 -7.77 12.85
N PRO A 140 -10.92 -8.73 13.78
CA PRO A 140 -10.28 -10.02 13.56
C PRO A 140 -10.92 -10.73 12.38
N GLY A 141 -10.11 -11.34 11.53
CA GLY A 141 -10.57 -12.17 10.42
C GLY A 141 -11.51 -11.45 9.46
N SER A 142 -11.19 -10.20 9.05
CA SER A 142 -12.11 -9.37 8.27
C SER A 142 -11.61 -8.99 6.89
N PHE A 143 -10.35 -9.29 6.55
CA PHE A 143 -9.72 -8.85 5.32
C PHE A 143 -9.22 -10.01 4.46
N ASP A 144 -9.46 -9.90 3.17
CA ASP A 144 -8.92 -10.83 2.17
C ASP A 144 -7.41 -10.60 2.00
N ILE A 145 -7.01 -9.33 2.07
CA ILE A 145 -5.62 -8.90 1.94
C ILE A 145 -5.25 -8.00 3.12
N VAL A 146 -4.09 -8.24 3.70
CA VAL A 146 -3.42 -7.27 4.57
C VAL A 146 -2.10 -6.89 3.94
N THR A 147 -1.88 -5.59 3.77
CA THR A 147 -0.65 -5.07 3.17
C THR A 147 0.11 -4.15 4.10
N ALA A 148 1.39 -4.03 3.85
CA ALA A 148 2.27 -3.05 4.47
C ALA A 148 3.43 -2.72 3.54
N ARG A 149 3.91 -1.47 3.59
CA ARG A 149 5.09 -1.00 2.87
C ARG A 149 5.99 -0.20 3.79
N ALA A 150 7.28 -0.59 3.87
CA ALA A 150 8.31 0.13 4.61
C ALA A 150 7.99 0.46 6.09
N VAL A 151 7.19 -0.37 6.75
CA VAL A 151 6.69 -0.13 8.13
C VAL A 151 7.60 -0.78 9.17
N ALA A 152 7.95 -2.06 8.98
CA ALA A 152 8.70 -2.85 9.95
C ALA A 152 9.32 -4.11 9.29
N PRO A 153 10.20 -4.84 10.00
CA PRO A 153 10.63 -6.18 9.61
C PRO A 153 9.45 -7.13 9.40
N LEU A 154 9.62 -8.12 8.51
CA LEU A 154 8.54 -9.04 8.09
C LEU A 154 7.84 -9.74 9.26
N GLY A 155 8.60 -10.25 10.24
CA GLY A 155 8.03 -10.93 11.40
C GLY A 155 7.07 -10.05 12.22
N ASN A 156 7.35 -8.75 12.33
CA ASN A 156 6.43 -7.81 13.00
C ASN A 156 5.19 -7.56 12.15
N VAL A 157 5.37 -7.31 10.86
CA VAL A 157 4.25 -7.14 9.92
C VAL A 157 3.34 -8.36 9.95
N ALA A 158 3.91 -9.57 9.96
CA ALA A 158 3.17 -10.82 10.06
C ALA A 158 2.34 -10.93 11.35
N ARG A 159 2.91 -10.55 12.50
CA ARG A 159 2.18 -10.54 13.79
C ARG A 159 0.98 -9.59 13.79
N TRP A 160 1.09 -8.47 13.09
CA TRP A 160 0.00 -7.49 12.97
C TRP A 160 -1.04 -7.91 11.93
N ALA A 161 -0.59 -8.55 10.85
CA ALA A 161 -1.45 -8.92 9.72
C ALA A 161 -2.29 -10.17 10.01
N ALA A 162 -1.68 -11.21 10.58
CA ALA A 162 -2.35 -12.51 10.75
C ALA A 162 -3.70 -12.41 11.48
N PRO A 163 -3.86 -11.65 12.59
CA PRO A 163 -5.15 -11.51 13.26
C PRO A 163 -6.24 -10.82 12.44
N LEU A 164 -5.86 -10.01 11.43
CA LEU A 164 -6.78 -9.26 10.59
C LEU A 164 -7.25 -10.07 9.38
N LEU A 165 -6.47 -11.05 8.94
CA LEU A 165 -6.75 -11.86 7.77
C LEU A 165 -7.92 -12.83 8.00
N LEU A 166 -8.77 -12.95 6.99
CA LEU A 166 -9.70 -14.07 6.87
C LEU A 166 -8.92 -15.38 6.71
N PRO A 167 -9.48 -16.54 7.15
CA PRO A 167 -8.91 -17.83 6.81
C PRO A 167 -8.76 -17.99 5.29
N GLY A 168 -7.55 -18.21 4.81
CA GLY A 168 -7.20 -18.22 3.39
C GLY A 168 -6.90 -16.86 2.78
N GLY A 169 -6.98 -15.78 3.57
CA GLY A 169 -6.52 -14.44 3.16
C GLY A 169 -5.00 -14.35 3.05
N THR A 170 -4.49 -13.29 2.46
CA THR A 170 -3.07 -13.18 2.10
C THR A 170 -2.43 -11.91 2.67
N LEU A 171 -1.30 -12.08 3.35
CA LEU A 171 -0.37 -10.98 3.61
C LEU A 171 0.37 -10.65 2.31
N VAL A 172 0.35 -9.38 1.90
CA VAL A 172 1.05 -8.85 0.73
C VAL A 172 1.94 -7.69 1.18
N ALA A 173 3.21 -7.97 1.46
CA ALA A 173 4.16 -6.97 1.96
C ALA A 173 5.10 -6.48 0.86
N ILE A 174 5.08 -5.17 0.55
CA ILE A 174 6.04 -4.57 -0.36
C ILE A 174 7.35 -4.35 0.40
N LYS A 175 8.41 -4.96 -0.09
CA LYS A 175 9.72 -5.02 0.57
C LYS A 175 10.85 -4.53 -0.34
N GLY A 176 12.03 -4.39 0.22
CA GLY A 176 13.28 -4.11 -0.50
C GLY A 176 14.08 -5.38 -0.80
N GLU A 177 15.35 -5.19 -1.09
CA GLU A 177 16.29 -6.26 -1.47
C GLU A 177 16.46 -7.36 -0.41
N SER A 178 16.27 -7.03 0.88
CA SER A 178 16.38 -7.97 1.99
C SER A 178 15.18 -8.93 2.15
N ALA A 179 14.20 -8.90 1.26
CA ALA A 179 12.96 -9.67 1.39
C ALA A 179 13.20 -11.17 1.61
N GLN A 180 14.11 -11.77 0.83
CA GLN A 180 14.43 -13.19 0.95
C GLN A 180 15.12 -13.55 2.27
N GLU A 181 15.99 -12.67 2.74
CA GLU A 181 16.67 -12.81 4.05
C GLU A 181 15.65 -12.70 5.18
N GLU A 182 14.70 -11.74 5.08
CA GLU A 182 13.62 -11.58 6.06
C GLU A 182 12.74 -12.82 6.12
N VAL A 183 12.33 -13.40 4.99
CA VAL A 183 11.54 -14.64 4.93
C VAL A 183 12.29 -15.79 5.58
N THR A 184 13.59 -15.93 5.30
CA THR A 184 14.42 -17.00 5.87
C THR A 184 14.54 -16.86 7.38
N ARG A 185 14.82 -15.65 7.85
CA ARG A 185 14.99 -15.33 9.28
C ARG A 185 13.69 -15.51 10.07
N ASP A 186 12.58 -15.06 9.51
CA ASP A 186 11.29 -14.97 10.20
C ASP A 186 10.37 -16.18 9.90
N ARG A 187 10.88 -17.24 9.22
CA ARG A 187 10.12 -18.43 8.82
C ARG A 187 9.34 -19.04 9.97
N GLN A 188 9.97 -19.26 11.11
CA GLN A 188 9.32 -19.84 12.27
C GLN A 188 8.15 -18.97 12.78
N ILE A 189 8.31 -17.65 12.76
CA ILE A 189 7.25 -16.70 13.16
C ILE A 189 6.06 -16.81 12.19
N LEU A 190 6.31 -16.90 10.90
CA LEU A 190 5.25 -17.07 9.89
C LEU A 190 4.48 -18.38 10.13
N GLU A 191 5.17 -19.48 10.35
CA GLU A 191 4.59 -20.79 10.61
C GLU A 191 3.75 -20.79 11.90
N GLU A 192 4.27 -20.24 13.01
CA GLU A 192 3.56 -20.10 14.29
C GLU A 192 2.27 -19.26 14.17
N LEU A 193 2.24 -18.30 13.24
CA LEU A 193 1.08 -17.47 12.96
C LEU A 193 0.10 -18.12 11.95
N GLY A 194 0.42 -19.28 11.43
CA GLY A 194 -0.37 -19.95 10.39
C GLY A 194 -0.22 -19.31 9.00
N LEU A 195 0.77 -18.45 8.80
CA LEU A 195 1.11 -17.88 7.50
C LEU A 195 2.02 -18.84 6.73
N THR A 196 1.42 -19.55 5.79
CA THR A 196 2.06 -20.64 5.05
C THR A 196 2.53 -20.18 3.68
N GLU A 197 3.42 -20.97 3.07
CA GLU A 197 3.89 -20.80 1.70
C GLU A 197 4.42 -19.38 1.40
N PRO A 198 5.34 -18.83 2.21
CA PRO A 198 5.87 -17.50 1.93
C PRO A 198 6.65 -17.50 0.62
N VAL A 199 6.21 -16.64 -0.32
CA VAL A 199 6.83 -16.46 -1.63
C VAL A 199 7.39 -15.05 -1.73
N VAL A 200 8.63 -14.92 -2.22
CA VAL A 200 9.22 -13.65 -2.63
C VAL A 200 9.16 -13.59 -4.15
N THR A 201 8.54 -12.56 -4.68
CA THR A 201 8.41 -12.36 -6.13
C THR A 201 8.71 -10.92 -6.51
N GLN A 202 9.03 -10.71 -7.78
CA GLN A 202 9.19 -9.39 -8.37
C GLN A 202 8.05 -9.14 -9.36
N MET A 203 7.41 -7.97 -9.25
CA MET A 203 6.26 -7.57 -10.06
C MET A 203 6.60 -6.31 -10.85
N GLY A 204 5.95 -6.13 -12.00
CA GLY A 204 6.11 -4.95 -12.83
C GLY A 204 7.40 -4.94 -13.66
N GLN A 205 7.96 -6.13 -14.04
CA GLN A 205 9.07 -6.19 -14.99
C GLN A 205 8.69 -5.48 -16.30
N GLY A 206 9.55 -4.57 -16.74
CA GLY A 206 9.31 -3.75 -17.94
C GLY A 206 8.35 -2.58 -17.76
N VAL A 207 7.78 -2.42 -16.55
CA VAL A 207 6.88 -1.31 -16.18
C VAL A 207 7.54 -0.37 -15.19
N VAL A 208 8.26 -0.91 -14.21
CA VAL A 208 9.00 -0.14 -13.19
C VAL A 208 10.41 -0.72 -13.02
N ASP A 209 11.39 0.14 -12.81
CA ASP A 209 12.79 -0.25 -12.62
C ASP A 209 13.36 0.40 -11.34
N PRO A 210 13.85 -0.39 -10.36
CA PRO A 210 13.77 -1.85 -10.31
C PRO A 210 12.34 -2.36 -10.11
N PRO A 211 12.04 -3.62 -10.51
CA PRO A 211 10.75 -4.25 -10.24
C PRO A 211 10.41 -4.28 -8.75
N THR A 212 9.11 -4.24 -8.44
CA THR A 212 8.63 -4.24 -7.06
C THR A 212 8.79 -5.60 -6.42
N THR A 213 9.57 -5.68 -5.35
CA THR A 213 9.72 -6.91 -4.56
C THR A 213 8.57 -7.05 -3.56
N VAL A 214 7.89 -8.18 -3.61
CA VAL A 214 6.73 -8.48 -2.78
C VAL A 214 6.93 -9.81 -2.05
N VAL A 215 6.62 -9.82 -0.76
CA VAL A 215 6.48 -11.05 0.02
C VAL A 215 4.99 -11.34 0.18
N MET A 216 4.58 -12.52 -0.23
CA MET A 216 3.22 -13.02 -0.04
C MET A 216 3.25 -14.23 0.88
N ALA A 217 2.30 -14.31 1.83
CA ALA A 217 2.10 -15.47 2.68
C ALA A 217 0.60 -15.63 2.98
N ARG A 218 0.07 -16.85 2.87
CA ARG A 218 -1.35 -17.13 3.02
C ARG A 218 -1.68 -17.60 4.41
N LEU A 219 -2.73 -17.05 5.02
CA LEU A 219 -3.23 -17.58 6.28
C LEU A 219 -3.92 -18.94 6.04
N ALA A 220 -3.50 -19.96 6.77
CA ALA A 220 -4.09 -21.28 6.68
C ALA A 220 -5.63 -21.22 6.88
N ARG A 221 -6.36 -22.06 6.17
CA ARG A 221 -7.79 -22.25 6.44
C ARG A 221 -7.92 -23.08 7.71
N ALA A 222 -8.83 -22.68 8.60
CA ALA A 222 -9.23 -23.57 9.69
C ALA A 222 -9.85 -24.85 9.07
N GLU A 223 -9.34 -26.02 9.48
CA GLU A 223 -9.95 -27.30 9.13
C GLU A 223 -11.34 -27.47 9.76
#